data_b52382938ef62e810b61c95f0b2335d1
#
_entry.id   b52382938ef62e810b61c95f0b2335d1
#
_cell.length_a   1.000
_cell.length_b   1.000
_cell.length_c   1.000
_cell.angle_alpha   90.00
_cell.angle_beta   90.00
_cell.angle_gamma   90.00
#
_symmetry.space_group_name_H-M   'P 1'
#
loop_
_entity.id
_entity.type
_entity.pdbx_description
1 polymer ?
#
loop_
_entity_poly.entity_id
_entity_poly.type
_entity_poly.pdbx_seq_one_letter_code
_entity_poly.pdbx_strand_id
1 'polypeptide(L)'
;MRPVLIIDEDLCFADTLAQMLRPHGYAAEIADTPERAVAALRRAPDGVSVPPVALIEARLGENASGLDLLPRLRVEQPELVCVLMAADFDSATALAALRRGAYDYFDKSGDPAALLPVLDRCFDEMALRLQRGAAYEALRIAKEKAEAASRVKSGFLATMSHELRTPLNAIIGFSDVMRGEILGPLGNAQYREYADDIHESGTHLLEIINDFLDLSKAEVGKLELREDIFDLRNTIRSVRQLTGASIRAGGIAEVFDLDADLPLLRGDERKTKQVLLNLITNAVKFTPVGGCIGIEGHFNPATGLSLTVTDTGIGIARDDIRRVLEPYEQVDSSLARQHQGTGLGLPLVRSIMELHGGRIELNSEVGVGTRVKVTFPPERAVFEPAVGKSRSAAA
;
A
#
# COMPACT_ATOMS: atom_id res chain seq x y z
N MET A 1 -43.80 11.15 -5.03
CA MET A 1 -43.96 12.05 -3.90
C MET A 1 -42.97 11.68 -2.83
N ARG A 2 -42.38 12.65 -2.12
CA ARG A 2 -41.38 12.42 -1.04
C ARG A 2 -42.16 12.07 0.26
N PRO A 3 -41.99 10.84 0.81
CA PRO A 3 -42.74 10.44 2.00
C PRO A 3 -42.18 11.12 3.26
N VAL A 4 -43.05 11.61 4.11
CA VAL A 4 -42.75 12.28 5.40
C VAL A 4 -43.67 11.69 6.46
N LEU A 5 -43.13 11.33 7.63
CA LEU A 5 -43.90 10.91 8.79
C LEU A 5 -44.14 12.12 9.70
N ILE A 6 -45.39 12.46 9.95
CA ILE A 6 -45.80 13.50 10.91
C ILE A 6 -46.23 12.80 12.20
N ILE A 7 -45.57 13.11 13.30
CA ILE A 7 -45.85 12.55 14.62
C ILE A 7 -46.36 13.68 15.52
N ASP A 8 -47.68 13.74 15.70
CA ASP A 8 -48.36 14.82 16.42
C ASP A 8 -49.68 14.30 16.99
N GLU A 9 -49.95 14.58 18.26
CA GLU A 9 -51.23 14.25 18.89
C GLU A 9 -52.38 15.14 18.42
N ASP A 10 -52.07 16.39 17.99
CA ASP A 10 -53.04 17.28 17.37
C ASP A 10 -53.27 16.88 15.91
N LEU A 11 -54.24 15.99 15.71
CA LEU A 11 -54.63 15.52 14.38
C LEU A 11 -55.09 16.64 13.45
N CYS A 12 -55.69 17.73 14.00
CA CYS A 12 -56.13 18.87 13.21
C CYS A 12 -54.93 19.64 12.63
N PHE A 13 -53.90 19.86 13.43
CA PHE A 13 -52.64 20.44 12.97
C PHE A 13 -51.91 19.52 11.98
N ALA A 14 -51.82 18.23 12.29
CA ALA A 14 -51.14 17.24 11.43
C ALA A 14 -51.81 17.14 10.05
N ASP A 15 -53.14 17.10 9.98
CA ASP A 15 -53.91 17.08 8.72
C ASP A 15 -53.71 18.37 7.93
N THR A 16 -53.78 19.54 8.61
CA THR A 16 -53.53 20.84 7.96
C THR A 16 -52.13 20.90 7.34
N LEU A 17 -51.14 20.45 8.10
CA LEU A 17 -49.74 20.37 7.62
C LEU A 17 -49.61 19.41 6.44
N ALA A 18 -50.23 18.24 6.51
CA ALA A 18 -50.21 17.26 5.42
C ALA A 18 -50.84 17.80 4.14
N GLN A 19 -51.97 18.53 4.26
CA GLN A 19 -52.62 19.20 3.13
C GLN A 19 -51.74 20.30 2.52
N MET A 20 -51.05 21.09 3.33
CA MET A 20 -50.11 22.11 2.87
C MET A 20 -48.89 21.48 2.14
N LEU A 21 -48.36 20.36 2.61
CA LEU A 21 -47.20 19.68 2.04
C LEU A 21 -47.50 18.99 0.71
N ARG A 22 -48.74 18.52 0.50
CA ARG A 22 -49.13 17.74 -0.68
C ARG A 22 -48.92 18.45 -2.04
N PRO A 23 -49.28 19.73 -2.22
CA PRO A 23 -49.01 20.45 -3.49
C PRO A 23 -47.53 20.62 -3.79
N HIS A 24 -46.66 20.55 -2.76
CA HIS A 24 -45.23 20.68 -2.88
C HIS A 24 -44.50 19.34 -3.10
N GLY A 25 -45.26 18.27 -3.40
CA GLY A 25 -44.69 16.97 -3.77
C GLY A 25 -44.38 16.04 -2.61
N TYR A 26 -44.80 16.36 -1.39
CA TYR A 26 -44.66 15.50 -0.22
C TYR A 26 -45.90 14.62 0.00
N ALA A 27 -45.70 13.42 0.53
CA ALA A 27 -46.73 12.49 0.94
C ALA A 27 -46.61 12.26 2.45
N ALA A 28 -47.51 12.84 3.24
CA ALA A 28 -47.48 12.73 4.69
C ALA A 28 -48.21 11.48 5.17
N GLU A 29 -47.59 10.70 6.05
CA GLU A 29 -48.23 9.70 6.89
C GLU A 29 -48.29 10.27 8.32
N ILE A 30 -49.44 10.14 8.98
CA ILE A 30 -49.71 10.75 10.29
C ILE A 30 -49.71 9.65 11.37
N ALA A 31 -48.98 9.85 12.42
CA ALA A 31 -48.97 9.05 13.64
C ALA A 31 -49.29 9.92 14.84
N ASP A 32 -50.37 9.59 15.55
CA ASP A 32 -50.85 10.32 16.73
C ASP A 32 -50.22 9.82 18.05
N THR A 33 -49.48 8.70 17.97
CA THR A 33 -48.82 8.10 19.13
C THR A 33 -47.42 7.60 18.78
N PRO A 34 -46.51 7.50 19.77
CA PRO A 34 -45.17 6.90 19.58
C PRO A 34 -45.21 5.49 19.00
N GLU A 35 -46.21 4.69 19.41
CA GLU A 35 -46.34 3.29 18.95
C GLU A 35 -46.71 3.20 17.47
N ARG A 36 -47.61 4.08 17.00
CA ARG A 36 -47.96 4.19 15.58
C ARG A 36 -46.80 4.72 14.76
N ALA A 37 -46.03 5.66 15.28
CA ALA A 37 -44.82 6.15 14.62
C ALA A 37 -43.78 5.04 14.40
N VAL A 38 -43.51 4.24 15.42
CA VAL A 38 -42.62 3.08 15.31
C VAL A 38 -43.20 2.03 14.34
N ALA A 39 -44.52 1.79 14.39
CA ALA A 39 -45.17 0.85 13.47
C ALA A 39 -45.12 1.33 12.00
N ALA A 40 -45.19 2.64 11.74
CA ALA A 40 -45.07 3.20 10.40
C ALA A 40 -43.63 2.96 9.82
N LEU A 41 -42.61 3.05 10.64
CA LEU A 41 -41.20 2.76 10.23
C LEU A 41 -40.91 1.27 10.03
N ARG A 42 -41.62 0.39 10.73
CA ARG A 42 -41.53 -1.06 10.57
C ARG A 42 -42.30 -1.61 9.37
N ARG A 43 -43.28 -0.90 8.90
CA ARG A 43 -44.07 -1.29 7.72
C ARG A 43 -43.28 -0.93 6.46
N ALA A 44 -42.54 -1.91 5.94
CA ALA A 44 -42.21 -1.99 4.53
C ALA A 44 -43.06 -3.11 3.89
N PRO A 45 -44.34 -2.88 3.54
CA PRO A 45 -45.00 -3.79 2.62
C PRO A 45 -44.32 -3.59 1.27
N ASP A 46 -44.24 -4.67 0.50
CA ASP A 46 -43.62 -4.73 -0.82
C ASP A 46 -43.92 -3.46 -1.64
N GLY A 47 -42.92 -2.59 -1.84
CA GLY A 47 -42.98 -1.46 -2.75
C GLY A 47 -43.34 -0.09 -2.16
N VAL A 48 -43.61 0.07 -0.86
CA VAL A 48 -43.81 1.38 -0.23
C VAL A 48 -42.56 1.82 0.51
N SER A 49 -41.99 2.95 0.08
CA SER A 49 -40.80 3.53 0.73
C SER A 49 -41.14 3.97 2.15
N VAL A 50 -40.41 3.43 3.13
CA VAL A 50 -40.48 3.91 4.54
C VAL A 50 -40.14 5.39 4.56
N PRO A 51 -40.92 6.24 5.30
CA PRO A 51 -40.61 7.67 5.36
C PRO A 51 -39.20 7.95 5.87
N PRO A 52 -38.38 8.62 5.08
CA PRO A 52 -37.00 8.89 5.47
C PRO A 52 -36.83 10.14 6.33
N VAL A 53 -37.91 10.92 6.44
CA VAL A 53 -37.98 12.16 7.23
C VAL A 53 -39.16 12.08 8.18
N ALA A 54 -38.92 12.39 9.46
CA ALA A 54 -39.96 12.47 10.47
C ALA A 54 -40.03 13.89 11.08
N LEU A 55 -41.24 14.45 11.13
CA LEU A 55 -41.59 15.67 11.85
C LEU A 55 -42.19 15.24 13.19
N ILE A 56 -41.60 15.61 14.29
CA ILE A 56 -41.94 15.07 15.61
C ILE A 56 -42.33 16.20 16.54
N GLU A 57 -43.59 16.21 17.07
CA GLU A 57 -44.02 17.12 18.12
C GLU A 57 -43.18 16.93 19.39
N ALA A 58 -42.71 18.03 19.98
CA ALA A 58 -41.87 18.01 21.18
C ALA A 58 -42.57 17.42 22.41
N ARG A 59 -43.89 17.62 22.51
CA ARG A 59 -44.74 17.06 23.57
C ARG A 59 -45.80 16.16 22.96
N LEU A 60 -45.79 14.91 23.29
CA LEU A 60 -46.73 13.90 22.82
C LEU A 60 -47.53 13.35 24.01
N GLY A 61 -48.61 14.08 24.38
CA GLY A 61 -49.44 13.74 25.52
C GLY A 61 -48.87 14.17 26.88
N GLU A 62 -49.54 13.75 27.95
CA GLU A 62 -49.15 14.13 29.32
C GLU A 62 -47.86 13.53 29.79
N ASN A 63 -47.44 12.36 29.26
CA ASN A 63 -46.32 11.59 29.74
C ASN A 63 -45.27 11.18 28.66
N ALA A 64 -45.40 11.65 27.43
CA ALA A 64 -44.50 11.33 26.35
C ALA A 64 -43.81 12.58 25.78
N SER A 65 -42.51 12.47 25.56
CA SER A 65 -41.69 13.51 24.93
C SER A 65 -41.20 13.05 23.56
N GLY A 66 -41.40 13.92 22.54
CA GLY A 66 -40.81 13.69 21.22
C GLY A 66 -39.30 13.58 21.26
N LEU A 67 -38.66 14.25 22.23
CA LEU A 67 -37.21 14.11 22.47
C LEU A 67 -36.79 12.67 22.88
N ASP A 68 -37.63 11.97 23.65
CA ASP A 68 -37.35 10.59 24.09
C ASP A 68 -37.75 9.58 23.01
N LEU A 69 -38.53 9.97 22.03
CA LEU A 69 -38.89 9.16 20.88
C LEU A 69 -37.76 9.09 19.84
N LEU A 70 -36.94 10.14 19.68
CA LEU A 70 -35.86 10.23 18.71
C LEU A 70 -34.93 9.00 18.73
N PRO A 71 -34.37 8.56 19.87
CA PRO A 71 -33.48 7.39 19.90
C PRO A 71 -34.19 6.09 19.47
N ARG A 72 -35.48 5.94 19.85
CA ARG A 72 -36.30 4.78 19.51
C ARG A 72 -36.55 4.68 18.00
N LEU A 73 -36.88 5.76 17.34
CA LEU A 73 -37.09 5.82 15.89
C LEU A 73 -35.80 5.51 15.13
N ARG A 74 -34.65 5.98 15.62
CA ARG A 74 -33.33 5.69 15.03
C ARG A 74 -32.88 4.24 15.18
N VAL A 75 -33.33 3.53 16.18
CA VAL A 75 -33.09 2.10 16.29
C VAL A 75 -33.81 1.34 15.18
N GLU A 76 -35.04 1.76 14.83
CA GLU A 76 -35.82 1.15 13.74
C GLU A 76 -35.28 1.56 12.36
N GLN A 77 -34.89 2.82 12.21
CA GLN A 77 -34.32 3.36 10.96
C GLN A 77 -33.13 4.29 11.23
N PRO A 78 -31.91 3.78 11.17
CA PRO A 78 -30.69 4.55 11.48
C PRO A 78 -30.49 5.80 10.61
N GLU A 79 -30.97 5.79 9.38
CA GLU A 79 -30.82 6.89 8.42
C GLU A 79 -31.94 7.92 8.50
N LEU A 80 -32.95 7.74 9.40
CA LEU A 80 -34.08 8.65 9.57
C LEU A 80 -33.59 10.04 9.94
N VAL A 81 -34.06 11.04 9.18
CA VAL A 81 -33.83 12.46 9.46
C VAL A 81 -35.02 13.01 10.25
N CYS A 82 -34.78 13.45 11.48
CA CYS A 82 -35.82 13.90 12.38
C CYS A 82 -35.77 15.40 12.57
N VAL A 83 -36.93 16.10 12.43
CA VAL A 83 -37.12 17.50 12.76
C VAL A 83 -38.09 17.58 13.95
N LEU A 84 -37.69 18.27 15.00
CA LEU A 84 -38.54 18.47 16.15
C LEU A 84 -39.46 19.69 15.91
N MET A 85 -40.75 19.56 16.22
CA MET A 85 -41.74 20.65 16.12
C MET A 85 -42.23 21.05 17.52
N ALA A 86 -42.43 22.34 17.80
CA ALA A 86 -43.04 22.81 19.04
C ALA A 86 -43.79 24.12 18.83
N ALA A 87 -44.83 24.34 19.62
CA ALA A 87 -45.62 25.59 19.59
C ALA A 87 -44.96 26.72 20.37
N ASP A 88 -44.20 26.39 21.42
CA ASP A 88 -43.51 27.37 22.26
C ASP A 88 -42.00 27.31 21.92
N PHE A 89 -41.50 28.39 21.33
CA PHE A 89 -40.07 28.50 21.02
C PHE A 89 -39.26 28.71 22.30
N ASP A 90 -38.55 27.65 22.73
CA ASP A 90 -37.56 27.73 23.79
C ASP A 90 -36.21 27.26 23.26
N SER A 91 -35.23 28.14 23.35
CA SER A 91 -33.85 27.84 22.87
C SER A 91 -33.19 26.66 23.60
N ALA A 92 -33.61 26.39 24.85
CA ALA A 92 -33.10 25.25 25.60
C ALA A 92 -33.62 23.92 25.02
N THR A 93 -34.88 23.86 24.66
CA THR A 93 -35.54 22.71 24.02
C THR A 93 -34.97 22.46 22.61
N ALA A 94 -34.76 23.51 21.82
CA ALA A 94 -34.13 23.42 20.51
C ALA A 94 -32.70 22.84 20.61
N LEU A 95 -31.89 23.35 21.55
CA LEU A 95 -30.54 22.84 21.79
C LEU A 95 -30.54 21.41 22.30
N ALA A 96 -31.48 21.02 23.16
CA ALA A 96 -31.65 19.67 23.64
C ALA A 96 -32.03 18.71 22.49
N ALA A 97 -32.89 19.13 21.56
CA ALA A 97 -33.24 18.37 20.36
C ALA A 97 -32.04 18.06 19.49
N LEU A 98 -31.23 19.09 19.13
CA LEU A 98 -30.03 18.94 18.34
C LEU A 98 -28.98 18.02 19.01
N ARG A 99 -28.78 18.17 20.34
CA ARG A 99 -27.88 17.29 21.11
C ARG A 99 -28.36 15.85 21.16
N ARG A 100 -29.65 15.57 21.11
CA ARG A 100 -30.24 14.22 21.04
C ARG A 100 -30.31 13.68 19.59
N GLY A 101 -29.87 14.50 18.64
CA GLY A 101 -29.70 14.08 17.25
C GLY A 101 -30.87 14.47 16.34
N ALA A 102 -31.75 15.36 16.71
CA ALA A 102 -32.62 15.98 15.72
C ALA A 102 -31.75 16.73 14.69
N TYR A 103 -32.16 16.70 13.45
CA TYR A 103 -31.49 17.40 12.37
C TYR A 103 -31.75 18.90 12.41
N ASP A 104 -32.99 19.25 12.68
CA ASP A 104 -33.43 20.65 12.77
C ASP A 104 -34.61 20.77 13.77
N TYR A 105 -35.03 22.01 13.99
CA TYR A 105 -36.14 22.36 14.86
C TYR A 105 -37.08 23.28 14.09
N PHE A 106 -38.42 23.13 14.27
CA PHE A 106 -39.45 23.93 13.62
C PHE A 106 -40.44 24.51 14.63
N ASP A 107 -40.70 25.81 14.54
CA ASP A 107 -41.69 26.51 15.36
C ASP A 107 -43.08 26.41 14.71
N LYS A 108 -44.02 25.71 15.38
CA LYS A 108 -45.40 25.53 14.91
C LYS A 108 -46.22 26.83 14.94
N SER A 109 -45.81 27.83 15.74
CA SER A 109 -46.48 29.12 15.81
C SER A 109 -46.15 30.07 14.65
N GLY A 110 -45.09 29.73 13.89
CA GLY A 110 -44.63 30.49 12.74
C GLY A 110 -45.37 30.18 11.44
N ASP A 111 -44.83 30.69 10.33
CA ASP A 111 -45.37 30.40 9.00
C ASP A 111 -45.14 28.93 8.63
N PRO A 112 -46.15 28.10 8.37
CA PRO A 112 -45.99 26.72 7.95
C PRO A 112 -45.17 26.57 6.68
N ALA A 113 -45.13 27.55 5.77
CA ALA A 113 -44.33 27.54 4.56
C ALA A 113 -42.83 27.54 4.85
N ALA A 114 -42.40 28.01 6.03
CA ALA A 114 -40.98 27.94 6.45
C ALA A 114 -40.48 26.52 6.68
N LEU A 115 -41.39 25.53 6.77
CA LEU A 115 -41.01 24.12 6.85
C LEU A 115 -40.47 23.55 5.51
N LEU A 116 -40.90 24.10 4.37
CA LEU A 116 -40.51 23.58 3.06
C LEU A 116 -39.00 23.57 2.82
N PRO A 117 -38.23 24.65 3.06
CA PRO A 117 -36.79 24.62 2.94
C PRO A 117 -36.11 23.72 3.98
N VAL A 118 -36.71 23.51 5.15
CA VAL A 118 -36.22 22.54 6.14
C VAL A 118 -36.36 21.12 5.61
N LEU A 119 -37.48 20.76 5.03
CA LEU A 119 -37.74 19.46 4.44
C LEU A 119 -36.78 19.20 3.25
N ASP A 120 -36.59 20.19 2.38
CA ASP A 120 -35.63 20.03 1.27
C ASP A 120 -34.22 19.68 1.79
N ARG A 121 -33.71 20.40 2.79
CA ARG A 121 -32.45 20.08 3.44
C ARG A 121 -32.43 18.68 4.07
N CYS A 122 -33.55 18.27 4.69
CA CYS A 122 -33.67 16.92 5.25
C CYS A 122 -33.53 15.82 4.19
N PHE A 123 -34.17 15.98 3.04
CA PHE A 123 -34.10 15.04 1.94
C PHE A 123 -32.70 15.01 1.28
N ASP A 124 -32.03 16.16 1.16
CA ASP A 124 -30.66 16.24 0.67
C ASP A 124 -29.69 15.54 1.62
N GLU A 125 -29.82 15.75 2.93
CA GLU A 125 -29.03 15.06 3.95
C GLU A 125 -29.25 13.55 3.91
N MET A 126 -30.49 13.09 3.78
CA MET A 126 -30.81 11.67 3.65
C MET A 126 -30.20 11.07 2.40
N ALA A 127 -30.30 11.75 1.24
CA ALA A 127 -29.70 11.30 0.00
C ALA A 127 -28.18 11.15 0.14
N LEU A 128 -27.53 12.11 0.80
CA LEU A 128 -26.09 12.07 1.07
C LEU A 128 -25.70 10.90 1.99
N ARG A 129 -26.50 10.63 3.04
CA ARG A 129 -26.26 9.46 3.93
C ARG A 129 -26.36 8.15 3.20
N LEU A 130 -27.39 7.96 2.36
CA LEU A 130 -27.56 6.76 1.54
C LEU A 130 -26.43 6.58 0.55
N GLN A 131 -25.99 7.64 -0.12
CA GLN A 131 -24.85 7.59 -1.03
C GLN A 131 -23.56 7.20 -0.30
N ARG A 132 -23.30 7.77 0.88
CA ARG A 132 -22.16 7.40 1.71
C ARG A 132 -22.22 5.93 2.11
N GLY A 133 -23.35 5.45 2.59
CA GLY A 133 -23.51 4.03 2.96
C GLY A 133 -23.23 3.09 1.79
N ALA A 134 -23.80 3.36 0.62
CA ALA A 134 -23.58 2.59 -0.59
C ALA A 134 -22.10 2.60 -1.05
N ALA A 135 -21.44 3.79 -0.96
CA ALA A 135 -20.03 3.93 -1.32
C ALA A 135 -19.11 3.15 -0.34
N TYR A 136 -19.38 3.20 0.95
CA TYR A 136 -18.65 2.42 1.95
C TYR A 136 -18.79 0.92 1.73
N GLU A 137 -19.98 0.44 1.44
CA GLU A 137 -20.23 -0.99 1.18
C GLU A 137 -19.55 -1.45 -0.12
N ALA A 138 -19.63 -0.67 -1.18
CA ALA A 138 -18.93 -0.94 -2.42
C ALA A 138 -17.41 -1.01 -2.24
N LEU A 139 -16.85 -0.06 -1.44
CA LEU A 139 -15.42 -0.04 -1.11
C LEU A 139 -15.01 -1.27 -0.28
N ARG A 140 -15.85 -1.68 0.70
CA ARG A 140 -15.60 -2.88 1.52
C ARG A 140 -15.54 -4.14 0.65
N ILE A 141 -16.53 -4.31 -0.23
CA ILE A 141 -16.58 -5.46 -1.15
C ILE A 141 -15.38 -5.47 -2.11
N ALA A 142 -15.01 -4.30 -2.66
CA ALA A 142 -13.85 -4.18 -3.55
C ALA A 142 -12.54 -4.53 -2.82
N LYS A 143 -12.37 -4.04 -1.58
CA LYS A 143 -11.22 -4.37 -0.73
C LYS A 143 -11.13 -5.87 -0.45
N GLU A 144 -12.22 -6.50 -0.02
CA GLU A 144 -12.25 -7.95 0.27
C GLU A 144 -11.89 -8.79 -0.95
N LYS A 145 -12.40 -8.42 -2.14
CA LYS A 145 -12.04 -9.08 -3.41
C LYS A 145 -10.57 -8.91 -3.75
N ALA A 146 -10.02 -7.70 -3.59
CA ALA A 146 -8.61 -7.43 -3.85
C ALA A 146 -7.69 -8.21 -2.90
N GLU A 147 -8.02 -8.25 -1.59
CA GLU A 147 -7.28 -9.03 -0.61
C GLU A 147 -7.36 -10.55 -0.86
N ALA A 148 -8.52 -11.05 -1.26
CA ALA A 148 -8.68 -12.47 -1.63
C ALA A 148 -7.83 -12.83 -2.85
N ALA A 149 -7.87 -12.02 -3.91
CA ALA A 149 -7.04 -12.21 -5.09
C ALA A 149 -5.54 -12.16 -4.77
N SER A 150 -5.12 -11.21 -3.91
CA SER A 150 -3.74 -11.09 -3.43
C SER A 150 -3.29 -12.31 -2.63
N ARG A 151 -4.15 -12.85 -1.75
CA ARG A 151 -3.85 -14.09 -0.99
C ARG A 151 -3.67 -15.30 -1.90
N VAL A 152 -4.55 -15.48 -2.89
CA VAL A 152 -4.46 -16.57 -3.88
C VAL A 152 -3.17 -16.45 -4.68
N LYS A 153 -2.85 -15.25 -5.20
CA LYS A 153 -1.59 -14.97 -5.94
C LYS A 153 -0.37 -15.35 -5.10
N SER A 154 -0.35 -14.93 -3.82
CA SER A 154 0.77 -15.21 -2.92
C SER A 154 0.93 -16.69 -2.58
N GLY A 155 -0.16 -17.40 -2.32
CA GLY A 155 -0.16 -18.84 -2.04
C GLY A 155 0.32 -19.65 -3.24
N PHE A 156 -0.19 -19.32 -4.43
CA PHE A 156 0.24 -19.95 -5.68
C PHE A 156 1.74 -19.79 -5.92
N LEU A 157 2.24 -18.55 -5.78
CA LEU A 157 3.66 -18.23 -5.99
C LEU A 157 4.57 -18.97 -4.99
N ALA A 158 4.18 -19.07 -3.72
CA ALA A 158 4.94 -19.79 -2.71
C ALA A 158 5.05 -21.29 -3.03
N THR A 159 3.94 -21.90 -3.45
CA THR A 159 3.91 -23.31 -3.85
C THR A 159 4.74 -23.54 -5.11
N MET A 160 4.53 -22.73 -6.16
CA MET A 160 5.29 -22.84 -7.42
C MET A 160 6.79 -22.69 -7.22
N SER A 161 7.23 -21.81 -6.28
CA SER A 161 8.64 -21.69 -5.93
C SER A 161 9.25 -22.99 -5.48
N HIS A 162 8.57 -23.66 -4.56
CA HIS A 162 9.08 -24.91 -4.01
C HIS A 162 9.13 -26.00 -5.07
N GLU A 163 8.05 -26.10 -5.87
CA GLU A 163 7.93 -27.09 -6.95
C GLU A 163 8.93 -26.88 -8.09
N LEU A 164 9.32 -25.62 -8.38
CA LEU A 164 10.34 -25.31 -9.38
C LEU A 164 11.77 -25.46 -8.83
N ARG A 165 12.01 -25.11 -7.57
CA ARG A 165 13.36 -25.19 -6.96
C ARG A 165 13.87 -26.64 -6.86
N THR A 166 13.02 -27.59 -6.55
CA THR A 166 13.40 -28.98 -6.33
C THR A 166 14.01 -29.64 -7.59
N PRO A 167 13.34 -29.66 -8.77
CA PRO A 167 13.94 -30.23 -9.98
C PRO A 167 15.15 -29.42 -10.46
N LEU A 168 15.13 -28.09 -10.27
CA LEU A 168 16.22 -27.26 -10.70
C LEU A 168 17.49 -27.48 -9.87
N ASN A 169 17.38 -27.66 -8.55
CA ASN A 169 18.49 -28.05 -7.70
C ASN A 169 19.09 -29.43 -8.10
N ALA A 170 18.23 -30.37 -8.55
CA ALA A 170 18.72 -31.65 -9.07
C ALA A 170 19.51 -31.47 -10.37
N ILE A 171 19.01 -30.64 -11.32
CA ILE A 171 19.70 -30.32 -12.58
C ILE A 171 21.06 -29.68 -12.30
N ILE A 172 21.09 -28.65 -11.43
CA ILE A 172 22.33 -27.95 -11.01
C ILE A 172 23.29 -28.95 -10.34
N GLY A 173 22.80 -29.78 -9.40
CA GLY A 173 23.61 -30.74 -8.67
C GLY A 173 24.23 -31.82 -9.59
N PHE A 174 23.47 -32.37 -10.52
CA PHE A 174 23.99 -33.35 -11.46
C PHE A 174 24.96 -32.73 -12.46
N SER A 175 24.72 -31.53 -12.94
CA SER A 175 25.67 -30.82 -13.81
C SER A 175 26.95 -30.45 -13.06
N ASP A 176 26.89 -30.12 -11.76
CA ASP A 176 28.07 -29.86 -10.94
C ASP A 176 28.93 -31.12 -10.74
N VAL A 177 28.31 -32.29 -10.50
CA VAL A 177 29.01 -33.59 -10.43
C VAL A 177 29.67 -33.92 -11.76
N MET A 178 29.00 -33.68 -12.90
CA MET A 178 29.56 -33.95 -14.23
C MET A 178 30.73 -33.01 -14.56
N ARG A 179 30.59 -31.70 -14.37
CA ARG A 179 31.66 -30.74 -14.68
C ARG A 179 32.89 -30.91 -13.76
N GLY A 180 32.63 -31.30 -12.49
CA GLY A 180 33.69 -31.63 -11.52
C GLY A 180 34.34 -33.00 -11.73
N GLU A 181 33.83 -33.81 -12.70
CA GLU A 181 34.31 -35.17 -12.99
C GLU A 181 34.42 -36.06 -11.73
N ILE A 182 33.51 -35.87 -10.75
CA ILE A 182 33.54 -36.52 -9.43
C ILE A 182 33.45 -38.05 -9.54
N LEU A 183 32.74 -38.56 -10.54
CA LEU A 183 32.57 -40.00 -10.80
C LEU A 183 33.54 -40.55 -11.85
N GLY A 184 34.56 -39.77 -12.24
CA GLY A 184 35.53 -40.11 -13.27
C GLY A 184 35.44 -39.21 -14.50
N PRO A 185 36.46 -39.20 -15.37
CA PRO A 185 36.55 -38.30 -16.51
C PRO A 185 35.40 -38.54 -17.52
N LEU A 186 34.84 -37.46 -18.04
CA LEU A 186 33.78 -37.50 -19.05
C LEU A 186 34.25 -38.03 -20.43
N GLY A 187 35.55 -38.19 -20.63
CA GLY A 187 36.12 -38.74 -21.84
C GLY A 187 36.06 -37.84 -23.08
N ASN A 188 35.26 -36.80 -23.07
CA ASN A 188 35.14 -35.79 -24.14
C ASN A 188 34.97 -34.39 -23.55
N ALA A 189 35.86 -33.47 -23.96
CA ALA A 189 35.83 -32.06 -23.50
C ALA A 189 34.47 -31.38 -23.76
N GLN A 190 33.79 -31.75 -24.82
CA GLN A 190 32.48 -31.19 -25.18
C GLN A 190 31.37 -31.54 -24.18
N TYR A 191 31.47 -32.71 -23.52
CA TYR A 191 30.52 -33.05 -22.44
C TYR A 191 30.73 -32.21 -21.19
N ARG A 192 31.93 -31.78 -20.91
CA ARG A 192 32.22 -30.84 -19.82
C ARG A 192 31.63 -29.46 -20.14
N GLU A 193 31.84 -28.98 -21.37
CA GLU A 193 31.24 -27.70 -21.83
C GLU A 193 29.72 -27.73 -21.72
N TYR A 194 29.04 -28.81 -22.15
CA TYR A 194 27.60 -28.97 -21.96
C TYR A 194 27.21 -29.02 -20.48
N ALA A 195 28.00 -29.63 -19.62
CA ALA A 195 27.70 -29.63 -18.18
C ALA A 195 27.86 -28.23 -17.55
N ASP A 196 28.86 -27.44 -18.00
CA ASP A 196 29.02 -26.04 -17.61
C ASP A 196 27.83 -25.20 -18.06
N ASP A 197 27.36 -25.32 -19.32
CA ASP A 197 26.22 -24.61 -19.87
C ASP A 197 24.92 -24.95 -19.13
N ILE A 198 24.71 -26.25 -18.81
CA ILE A 198 23.54 -26.70 -18.04
C ILE A 198 23.56 -26.12 -16.62
N HIS A 199 24.76 -26.13 -15.99
CA HIS A 199 24.92 -25.60 -14.64
C HIS A 199 24.65 -24.09 -14.60
N GLU A 200 25.22 -23.33 -15.52
CA GLU A 200 25.03 -21.89 -15.63
C GLU A 200 23.56 -21.52 -15.89
N SER A 201 22.92 -22.17 -16.87
CA SER A 201 21.52 -21.97 -17.21
C SER A 201 20.59 -22.31 -16.03
N GLY A 202 20.88 -23.43 -15.33
CA GLY A 202 20.11 -23.85 -14.16
C GLY A 202 20.22 -22.87 -13.00
N THR A 203 21.43 -22.39 -12.72
CA THR A 203 21.72 -21.41 -11.67
C THR A 203 21.02 -20.08 -11.98
N HIS A 204 21.12 -19.61 -13.20
CA HIS A 204 20.47 -18.39 -13.66
C HIS A 204 18.94 -18.47 -13.52
N LEU A 205 18.33 -19.59 -13.91
CA LEU A 205 16.89 -19.79 -13.76
C LEU A 205 16.46 -19.80 -12.28
N LEU A 206 17.26 -20.38 -11.40
CA LEU A 206 17.01 -20.37 -9.96
C LEU A 206 17.05 -18.96 -9.38
N GLU A 207 17.99 -18.12 -9.82
CA GLU A 207 18.09 -16.71 -9.43
C GLU A 207 16.83 -15.94 -9.87
N ILE A 208 16.40 -16.09 -11.13
CA ILE A 208 15.20 -15.48 -11.65
C ILE A 208 13.96 -15.83 -10.81
N ILE A 209 13.79 -17.12 -10.51
CA ILE A 209 12.66 -17.61 -9.70
C ILE A 209 12.70 -16.99 -8.29
N ASN A 210 13.88 -16.93 -7.66
CA ASN A 210 14.01 -16.35 -6.34
C ASN A 210 13.73 -14.84 -6.33
N ASP A 211 14.24 -14.09 -7.31
CA ASP A 211 14.00 -12.65 -7.46
C ASP A 211 12.51 -12.35 -7.70
N PHE A 212 11.85 -13.13 -8.57
CA PHE A 212 10.41 -13.04 -8.83
C PHE A 212 9.58 -13.24 -7.56
N LEU A 213 9.97 -14.22 -6.74
CA LEU A 213 9.27 -14.54 -5.49
C LEU A 213 9.48 -13.50 -4.42
N ASP A 214 10.71 -13.00 -4.28
CA ASP A 214 11.02 -11.93 -3.34
C ASP A 214 10.24 -10.67 -3.70
N LEU A 215 10.19 -10.30 -4.98
CA LEU A 215 9.39 -9.17 -5.45
C LEU A 215 7.90 -9.37 -5.19
N SER A 216 7.38 -10.57 -5.51
CA SER A 216 5.97 -10.90 -5.26
C SER A 216 5.60 -10.88 -3.78
N LYS A 217 6.51 -11.29 -2.87
CA LYS A 217 6.34 -11.17 -1.42
C LYS A 217 6.38 -9.72 -0.96
N ALA A 218 7.24 -8.90 -1.56
CA ALA A 218 7.33 -7.47 -1.27
C ALA A 218 6.04 -6.74 -1.65
N GLU A 219 5.48 -6.99 -2.85
CA GLU A 219 4.21 -6.39 -3.31
C GLU A 219 3.03 -6.63 -2.35
N VAL A 220 3.00 -7.76 -1.67
CA VAL A 220 1.93 -8.10 -0.70
C VAL A 220 2.32 -7.83 0.74
N GLY A 221 3.44 -7.15 1.00
CA GLY A 221 3.92 -6.79 2.34
C GLY A 221 4.32 -8.00 3.20
N LYS A 222 4.65 -9.14 2.58
CA LYS A 222 5.06 -10.38 3.26
C LYS A 222 6.56 -10.64 3.24
N LEU A 223 7.34 -9.76 2.62
CA LEU A 223 8.80 -9.85 2.68
C LEU A 223 9.26 -9.27 4.02
N GLU A 224 9.86 -10.11 4.86
CA GLU A 224 10.37 -9.72 6.17
C GLU A 224 11.90 -9.62 6.14
N LEU A 225 12.46 -8.64 6.86
CA LEU A 225 13.89 -8.50 7.07
C LEU A 225 14.34 -9.34 8.27
N ARG A 226 15.45 -10.04 8.13
CA ARG A 226 16.19 -10.62 9.25
C ARG A 226 17.26 -9.64 9.67
N GLU A 227 16.90 -8.72 10.54
CA GLU A 227 17.78 -7.64 10.96
C GLU A 227 18.87 -8.12 11.89
N ASP A 228 20.11 -7.74 11.57
CA ASP A 228 21.31 -7.89 12.40
C ASP A 228 22.18 -6.64 12.29
N ILE A 229 23.24 -6.55 13.09
CA ILE A 229 24.24 -5.46 13.02
C ILE A 229 25.48 -6.04 12.34
N PHE A 230 25.86 -5.45 11.21
CA PHE A 230 26.99 -5.93 10.43
C PHE A 230 27.83 -4.80 9.84
N ASP A 231 29.08 -5.12 9.48
CA ASP A 231 30.00 -4.19 8.81
C ASP A 231 29.79 -4.23 7.30
N LEU A 232 29.25 -3.17 6.74
CA LEU A 232 28.98 -3.02 5.31
C LEU A 232 30.25 -3.18 4.44
N ARG A 233 31.42 -2.80 4.97
CA ARG A 233 32.70 -3.00 4.25
C ARG A 233 32.98 -4.49 3.98
N ASN A 234 32.59 -5.37 4.91
CA ASN A 234 32.72 -6.82 4.73
C ASN A 234 31.77 -7.34 3.66
N THR A 235 30.53 -6.82 3.64
CA THR A 235 29.53 -7.17 2.61
C THR A 235 30.00 -6.72 1.23
N ILE A 236 30.51 -5.48 1.08
CA ILE A 236 31.08 -4.96 -0.17
C ILE A 236 32.26 -5.82 -0.61
N ARG A 237 33.17 -6.18 0.30
CA ARG A 237 34.33 -7.05 -0.01
C ARG A 237 33.88 -8.42 -0.51
N SER A 238 32.88 -9.02 0.12
CA SER A 238 32.31 -10.31 -0.30
C SER A 238 31.70 -10.24 -1.70
N VAL A 239 30.95 -9.17 -2.01
CA VAL A 239 30.36 -8.97 -3.35
C VAL A 239 31.48 -8.79 -4.39
N ARG A 240 32.49 -8.00 -4.08
CA ARG A 240 33.65 -7.80 -4.94
C ARG A 240 34.37 -9.11 -5.29
N GLN A 241 34.52 -10.03 -4.34
CA GLN A 241 35.11 -11.35 -4.60
C GLN A 241 34.27 -12.15 -5.61
N LEU A 242 32.93 -12.04 -5.53
CA LEU A 242 32.01 -12.75 -6.45
C LEU A 242 32.01 -12.14 -7.86
N THR A 243 32.05 -10.81 -7.97
CA THR A 243 31.93 -10.12 -9.25
C THR A 243 33.27 -9.85 -9.93
N GLY A 244 34.36 -9.94 -9.20
CA GLY A 244 35.71 -9.59 -9.70
C GLY A 244 36.17 -10.38 -10.90
N ALA A 245 35.76 -11.64 -11.06
CA ALA A 245 36.09 -12.45 -12.26
C ALA A 245 35.38 -11.85 -13.49
N SER A 246 34.09 -11.53 -13.38
CA SER A 246 33.32 -10.96 -14.47
C SER A 246 33.80 -9.55 -14.86
N ILE A 247 34.15 -8.71 -13.88
CA ILE A 247 34.72 -7.37 -14.10
C ILE A 247 36.02 -7.47 -14.89
N ARG A 248 36.95 -8.37 -14.48
CA ARG A 248 38.20 -8.57 -15.20
C ARG A 248 38.01 -9.15 -16.59
N ALA A 249 37.10 -10.14 -16.74
CA ALA A 249 36.79 -10.72 -18.06
C ALA A 249 36.17 -9.68 -19.01
N GLY A 250 35.38 -8.72 -18.50
CA GLY A 250 34.86 -7.61 -19.23
C GLY A 250 35.88 -6.49 -19.54
N GLY A 251 37.13 -6.60 -19.07
CA GLY A 251 38.14 -5.54 -19.23
C GLY A 251 37.73 -4.20 -18.60
N ILE A 252 37.00 -4.22 -17.50
CA ILE A 252 36.44 -3.06 -16.85
C ILE A 252 37.31 -2.62 -15.68
N ALA A 253 37.59 -1.32 -15.56
CA ALA A 253 38.32 -0.76 -14.42
C ALA A 253 37.40 -0.64 -13.22
N GLU A 254 37.94 -0.83 -12.00
CA GLU A 254 37.18 -0.76 -10.74
C GLU A 254 37.76 0.32 -9.83
N VAL A 255 36.92 1.18 -9.29
CA VAL A 255 37.29 2.27 -8.36
C VAL A 255 36.45 2.15 -7.08
N PHE A 256 37.10 2.27 -5.93
CA PHE A 256 36.45 2.23 -4.62
C PHE A 256 36.72 3.51 -3.87
N ASP A 257 35.64 4.09 -3.33
CA ASP A 257 35.70 5.23 -2.42
C ASP A 257 34.77 4.99 -1.23
N LEU A 258 35.34 4.54 -0.12
CA LEU A 258 34.60 4.22 1.11
C LEU A 258 35.12 5.07 2.25
N ASP A 259 34.25 5.73 2.98
CA ASP A 259 34.61 6.45 4.20
C ASP A 259 35.33 5.50 5.17
N ALA A 260 36.45 5.98 5.72
CA ALA A 260 37.22 5.19 6.69
C ALA A 260 36.39 4.86 7.95
N ASP A 261 35.51 5.76 8.35
CA ASP A 261 34.68 5.68 9.55
C ASP A 261 33.22 5.32 9.25
N LEU A 262 32.96 4.50 8.22
CA LEU A 262 31.61 4.00 7.98
C LEU A 262 31.07 3.28 9.22
N PRO A 263 29.88 3.65 9.74
CA PRO A 263 29.24 2.97 10.86
C PRO A 263 28.82 1.55 10.47
N LEU A 264 28.59 0.71 11.48
CA LEU A 264 27.90 -0.57 11.27
C LEU A 264 26.46 -0.29 10.83
N LEU A 265 25.90 -1.20 10.05
CA LEU A 265 24.53 -1.10 9.56
C LEU A 265 23.62 -2.10 10.29
N ARG A 266 22.47 -1.62 10.80
CA ARG A 266 21.37 -2.48 11.27
C ARG A 266 20.44 -2.78 10.11
N GLY A 267 20.38 -4.04 9.70
CA GLY A 267 19.57 -4.47 8.57
C GLY A 267 19.74 -5.94 8.25
N ASP A 268 19.20 -6.39 7.13
CA ASP A 268 19.40 -7.75 6.63
C ASP A 268 20.64 -7.78 5.70
N GLU A 269 21.75 -8.36 6.19
CA GLU A 269 23.02 -8.44 5.44
C GLU A 269 22.84 -9.17 4.10
N ARG A 270 22.03 -10.25 4.06
CA ARG A 270 21.83 -11.03 2.84
C ARG A 270 21.07 -10.22 1.79
N LYS A 271 20.06 -9.47 2.22
CA LYS A 271 19.30 -8.57 1.34
C LYS A 271 20.14 -7.38 0.89
N THR A 272 20.99 -6.82 1.76
CA THR A 272 21.95 -5.77 1.42
C THR A 272 22.97 -6.29 0.40
N LYS A 273 23.45 -7.53 0.56
CA LYS A 273 24.33 -8.20 -0.42
C LYS A 273 23.63 -8.40 -1.76
N GLN A 274 22.34 -8.78 -1.78
CA GLN A 274 21.52 -8.91 -2.99
C GLN A 274 21.37 -7.57 -3.71
N VAL A 275 21.13 -6.46 -2.96
CA VAL A 275 21.10 -5.10 -3.53
C VAL A 275 22.42 -4.79 -4.27
N LEU A 276 23.57 -4.98 -3.60
CA LEU A 276 24.89 -4.73 -4.19
C LEU A 276 25.16 -5.60 -5.41
N LEU A 277 24.84 -6.90 -5.34
CA LEU A 277 24.99 -7.81 -6.47
C LEU A 277 24.18 -7.34 -7.67
N ASN A 278 22.90 -6.98 -7.48
CA ASN A 278 22.05 -6.51 -8.56
C ASN A 278 22.57 -5.21 -9.21
N LEU A 279 23.08 -4.28 -8.40
CA LEU A 279 23.65 -3.04 -8.92
C LEU A 279 24.94 -3.27 -9.68
N ILE A 280 25.88 -4.07 -9.14
CA ILE A 280 27.18 -4.31 -9.74
C ILE A 280 27.06 -5.20 -10.98
N THR A 281 26.21 -6.23 -10.97
CA THR A 281 26.00 -7.08 -12.16
C THR A 281 25.36 -6.29 -13.30
N ASN A 282 24.44 -5.37 -13.02
CA ASN A 282 23.91 -4.43 -14.01
C ASN A 282 25.02 -3.53 -14.56
N ALA A 283 25.85 -2.96 -13.69
CA ALA A 283 26.98 -2.12 -14.12
C ALA A 283 27.95 -2.90 -15.03
N VAL A 284 28.32 -4.13 -14.68
CA VAL A 284 29.20 -5.00 -15.51
C VAL A 284 28.56 -5.30 -16.86
N LYS A 285 27.27 -5.62 -16.85
CA LYS A 285 26.52 -5.99 -18.05
C LYS A 285 26.42 -4.88 -19.09
N PHE A 286 26.29 -3.64 -18.64
CA PHE A 286 26.05 -2.49 -19.52
C PHE A 286 27.27 -1.59 -19.76
N THR A 287 28.41 -1.92 -19.14
CA THR A 287 29.68 -1.20 -19.35
C THR A 287 30.48 -1.87 -20.45
N PRO A 288 30.86 -1.15 -21.53
CA PRO A 288 31.72 -1.71 -22.57
C PRO A 288 33.14 -1.96 -22.09
N VAL A 289 33.89 -2.79 -22.84
CA VAL A 289 35.31 -3.05 -22.59
C VAL A 289 36.10 -1.73 -22.52
N GLY A 290 36.94 -1.58 -21.50
CA GLY A 290 37.71 -0.35 -21.25
C GLY A 290 36.96 0.69 -20.41
N GLY A 291 35.70 0.42 -20.05
CA GLY A 291 34.93 1.28 -19.15
C GLY A 291 35.33 1.15 -17.69
N CYS A 292 34.60 1.83 -16.81
CA CYS A 292 34.86 1.92 -15.38
C CYS A 292 33.60 1.70 -14.54
N ILE A 293 33.74 1.03 -13.40
CA ILE A 293 32.71 0.89 -12.37
C ILE A 293 33.25 1.47 -11.07
N GLY A 294 32.50 2.41 -10.47
CA GLY A 294 32.80 3.02 -9.17
C GLY A 294 31.85 2.49 -8.10
N ILE A 295 32.35 2.20 -6.91
CA ILE A 295 31.58 1.85 -5.72
C ILE A 295 31.96 2.82 -4.61
N GLU A 296 31.01 3.64 -4.18
CA GLU A 296 31.19 4.66 -3.16
C GLU A 296 30.33 4.32 -1.93
N GLY A 297 30.87 4.53 -0.73
CA GLY A 297 30.14 4.32 0.52
C GLY A 297 30.38 5.48 1.48
N HIS A 298 29.35 6.25 1.79
CA HIS A 298 29.44 7.45 2.60
C HIS A 298 28.40 7.49 3.71
N PHE A 299 28.76 8.04 4.86
CA PHE A 299 27.83 8.30 5.95
C PHE A 299 27.64 9.79 6.18
N ASN A 300 26.37 10.20 6.28
CA ASN A 300 25.99 11.56 6.67
C ASN A 300 24.96 11.50 7.81
N PRO A 301 25.20 12.16 8.96
CA PRO A 301 24.27 12.10 10.10
C PRO A 301 22.84 12.57 9.79
N ALA A 302 22.66 13.47 8.81
CA ALA A 302 21.35 13.98 8.45
C ALA A 302 20.60 13.10 7.44
N THR A 303 21.31 12.41 6.54
CA THR A 303 20.70 11.65 5.44
C THR A 303 20.88 10.14 5.57
N GLY A 304 21.77 9.68 6.41
CA GLY A 304 22.05 8.26 6.65
C GLY A 304 23.26 7.72 5.87
N LEU A 305 23.34 6.39 5.77
CA LEU A 305 24.39 5.67 5.10
C LEU A 305 24.01 5.45 3.63
N SER A 306 24.84 5.90 2.70
CA SER A 306 24.61 5.77 1.28
C SER A 306 25.66 4.87 0.61
N LEU A 307 25.18 4.02 -0.29
CA LEU A 307 25.97 3.26 -1.24
C LEU A 307 25.65 3.72 -2.64
N THR A 308 26.69 3.99 -3.43
CA THR A 308 26.52 4.41 -4.83
C THR A 308 27.32 3.47 -5.73
N VAL A 309 26.66 2.94 -6.76
CA VAL A 309 27.33 2.22 -7.86
C VAL A 309 27.19 3.11 -9.10
N THR A 310 28.34 3.42 -9.70
CA THR A 310 28.43 4.24 -10.91
C THR A 310 29.10 3.43 -12.02
N ASP A 311 28.59 3.47 -13.22
CA ASP A 311 29.21 2.87 -14.40
C ASP A 311 29.36 3.92 -15.53
N THR A 312 30.32 3.67 -16.43
CA THR A 312 30.50 4.43 -17.68
C THR A 312 29.91 3.68 -18.87
N GLY A 313 28.76 3.08 -18.66
CA GLY A 313 28.07 2.25 -19.63
C GLY A 313 27.24 3.05 -20.64
N ILE A 314 26.33 2.34 -21.30
CA ILE A 314 25.46 2.91 -22.35
C ILE A 314 24.50 3.98 -21.83
N GLY A 315 24.24 4.01 -20.53
CA GLY A 315 23.26 4.90 -19.92
C GLY A 315 21.81 4.55 -20.26
N ILE A 316 20.89 5.29 -19.64
CA ILE A 316 19.44 5.12 -19.75
C ILE A 316 18.83 6.46 -20.19
N ALA A 317 17.90 6.44 -21.13
CA ALA A 317 17.17 7.65 -21.54
C ALA A 317 16.29 8.17 -20.38
N ARG A 318 16.16 9.49 -20.29
CA ARG A 318 15.45 10.14 -19.19
C ARG A 318 14.00 9.65 -19.04
N ASP A 319 13.34 9.38 -20.15
CA ASP A 319 11.95 8.89 -20.16
C ASP A 319 11.82 7.45 -19.69
N ASP A 320 12.90 6.65 -19.78
CA ASP A 320 12.93 5.25 -19.36
C ASP A 320 13.34 5.06 -17.91
N ILE A 321 13.89 6.10 -17.25
CA ILE A 321 14.36 6.00 -15.84
C ILE A 321 13.25 5.51 -14.88
N ARG A 322 12.01 5.96 -15.08
CA ARG A 322 10.89 5.49 -14.27
C ARG A 322 10.51 4.05 -14.59
N ARG A 323 10.54 3.69 -15.87
CA ARG A 323 10.15 2.37 -16.36
C ARG A 323 11.09 1.27 -15.86
N VAL A 324 12.40 1.51 -15.84
CA VAL A 324 13.38 0.49 -15.35
C VAL A 324 13.26 0.18 -13.85
N LEU A 325 12.52 0.98 -13.09
CA LEU A 325 12.17 0.73 -11.69
C LEU A 325 10.84 -0.02 -11.52
N GLU A 326 10.06 -0.22 -12.60
CA GLU A 326 8.84 -1.02 -12.59
C GLU A 326 9.15 -2.49 -12.94
N PRO A 327 8.44 -3.45 -12.32
CA PRO A 327 8.65 -4.88 -12.58
C PRO A 327 8.44 -5.24 -14.06
N TYR A 328 9.32 -6.10 -14.59
CA TYR A 328 9.29 -6.65 -15.96
C TYR A 328 9.53 -5.63 -17.09
N GLU A 329 9.76 -4.39 -16.76
CA GLU A 329 10.06 -3.37 -17.77
C GLU A 329 11.54 -3.42 -18.17
N GLN A 330 11.77 -3.38 -19.49
CA GLN A 330 13.10 -3.34 -20.08
C GLN A 330 13.15 -2.23 -21.11
N VAL A 331 14.32 -1.60 -21.27
CA VAL A 331 14.53 -0.60 -22.30
C VAL A 331 14.90 -1.31 -23.60
N ASP A 332 14.13 -1.04 -24.67
CA ASP A 332 14.40 -1.55 -26.03
C ASP A 332 15.61 -0.85 -26.63
N SER A 333 16.83 -1.24 -26.28
CA SER A 333 18.04 -0.82 -26.97
C SER A 333 18.64 -2.00 -27.75
N SER A 334 19.34 -1.72 -28.84
CA SER A 334 20.02 -2.75 -29.65
C SER A 334 21.05 -3.52 -28.84
N LEU A 335 21.66 -2.90 -27.82
CA LEU A 335 22.58 -3.50 -26.87
C LEU A 335 21.87 -4.27 -25.74
N ALA A 336 20.68 -3.85 -25.31
CA ALA A 336 19.88 -4.60 -24.35
C ALA A 336 19.41 -5.94 -24.92
N ARG A 337 19.22 -6.04 -26.25
CA ARG A 337 18.90 -7.31 -26.93
C ARG A 337 20.04 -8.34 -26.93
N GLN A 338 21.30 -7.90 -26.84
CA GLN A 338 22.46 -8.80 -26.71
C GLN A 338 22.65 -9.34 -25.28
N HIS A 339 22.05 -8.66 -24.29
CA HIS A 339 22.20 -8.99 -22.89
C HIS A 339 20.81 -9.19 -22.28
N GLN A 340 20.23 -10.38 -22.45
CA GLN A 340 18.95 -10.77 -21.85
C GLN A 340 18.96 -10.54 -20.33
N GLY A 341 17.94 -9.85 -19.82
CA GLY A 341 17.74 -9.62 -18.38
C GLY A 341 16.28 -9.87 -18.03
N THR A 342 15.98 -10.00 -16.76
CA THR A 342 14.61 -10.30 -16.27
C THR A 342 13.75 -9.06 -16.06
N GLY A 343 14.38 -7.87 -15.96
CA GLY A 343 13.69 -6.65 -15.55
C GLY A 343 13.28 -6.65 -14.06
N LEU A 344 13.83 -7.54 -13.25
CA LEU A 344 13.47 -7.70 -11.82
C LEU A 344 14.47 -7.07 -10.87
N GLY A 345 15.74 -6.88 -11.28
CA GLY A 345 16.83 -6.47 -10.39
C GLY A 345 16.59 -5.11 -9.73
N LEU A 346 16.36 -4.03 -10.49
CA LEU A 346 16.14 -2.69 -9.93
C LEU A 346 14.82 -2.56 -9.15
N PRO A 347 13.67 -3.11 -9.60
CA PRO A 347 12.47 -3.21 -8.80
C PRO A 347 12.69 -3.91 -7.44
N LEU A 348 13.44 -5.00 -7.42
CA LEU A 348 13.78 -5.71 -6.20
C LEU A 348 14.67 -4.87 -5.27
N VAL A 349 15.68 -4.16 -5.82
CA VAL A 349 16.49 -3.19 -5.06
C VAL A 349 15.59 -2.15 -4.41
N ARG A 350 14.64 -1.56 -5.16
CA ARG A 350 13.68 -0.60 -4.61
C ARG A 350 12.90 -1.19 -3.45
N SER A 351 12.31 -2.36 -3.62
CA SER A 351 11.51 -3.02 -2.58
C SER A 351 12.33 -3.35 -1.33
N ILE A 352 13.57 -3.84 -1.47
CA ILE A 352 14.45 -4.12 -0.35
C ILE A 352 14.81 -2.82 0.39
N MET A 353 15.09 -1.73 -0.33
CA MET A 353 15.40 -0.44 0.28
C MET A 353 14.19 0.15 1.01
N GLU A 354 13.00 0.07 0.45
CA GLU A 354 11.74 0.50 1.10
C GLU A 354 11.50 -0.27 2.42
N LEU A 355 11.74 -1.58 2.44
CA LEU A 355 11.66 -2.39 3.67
C LEU A 355 12.67 -1.97 4.73
N HIS A 356 13.86 -1.51 4.34
CA HIS A 356 14.84 -0.92 5.26
C HIS A 356 14.49 0.53 5.66
N GLY A 357 13.36 1.09 5.20
CA GLY A 357 13.02 2.50 5.40
C GLY A 357 13.91 3.46 4.62
N GLY A 358 14.68 2.94 3.66
CA GLY A 358 15.59 3.67 2.81
C GLY A 358 14.97 4.09 1.47
N ARG A 359 15.83 4.53 0.55
CA ARG A 359 15.41 4.94 -0.80
C ARG A 359 16.46 4.58 -1.84
N ILE A 360 16.04 4.56 -3.10
CA ILE A 360 16.87 4.43 -4.29
C ILE A 360 16.76 5.70 -5.14
N GLU A 361 17.89 6.18 -5.63
CA GLU A 361 17.98 7.30 -6.56
C GLU A 361 18.78 6.85 -7.79
N LEU A 362 18.24 7.07 -8.99
CA LEU A 362 18.85 6.68 -10.25
C LEU A 362 19.05 7.92 -11.12
N ASN A 363 20.29 8.17 -11.50
CA ASN A 363 20.69 9.21 -12.44
C ASN A 363 21.44 8.56 -13.59
N SER A 364 21.05 8.86 -14.83
CA SER A 364 21.66 8.27 -16.00
C SER A 364 21.57 9.21 -17.20
N GLU A 365 22.57 9.13 -18.08
CA GLU A 365 22.62 9.83 -19.33
C GLU A 365 23.15 8.91 -20.42
N VAL A 366 22.45 8.87 -21.56
CA VAL A 366 22.80 8.00 -22.69
C VAL A 366 24.22 8.30 -23.20
N GLY A 367 25.06 7.30 -23.30
CA GLY A 367 26.44 7.41 -23.74
C GLY A 367 27.43 7.92 -22.68
N VAL A 368 26.96 8.27 -21.47
CA VAL A 368 27.81 8.70 -20.34
C VAL A 368 27.90 7.62 -19.28
N GLY A 369 26.76 7.01 -18.91
CA GLY A 369 26.67 5.95 -17.92
C GLY A 369 25.51 6.10 -16.97
N THR A 370 25.53 5.27 -15.91
CA THR A 370 24.48 5.21 -14.89
C THR A 370 25.07 5.33 -13.50
N ARG A 371 24.38 6.07 -12.64
CA ARG A 371 24.67 6.20 -11.20
C ARG A 371 23.44 5.82 -10.40
N VAL A 372 23.54 4.74 -9.64
CA VAL A 372 22.48 4.29 -8.73
C VAL A 372 22.95 4.46 -7.29
N LYS A 373 22.21 5.26 -6.53
CA LYS A 373 22.47 5.52 -5.11
C LYS A 373 21.35 4.91 -4.29
N VAL A 374 21.68 4.09 -3.31
CA VAL A 374 20.79 3.60 -2.28
C VAL A 374 21.17 4.23 -0.94
N THR A 375 20.17 4.61 -0.13
CA THR A 375 20.41 5.30 1.14
C THR A 375 19.61 4.62 2.25
N PHE A 376 20.31 4.15 3.27
CA PHE A 376 19.71 3.68 4.53
C PHE A 376 19.52 4.87 5.47
N PRO A 377 18.39 4.97 6.21
CA PRO A 377 18.14 6.09 7.10
C PRO A 377 19.13 6.12 8.27
N PRO A 378 19.37 7.31 8.89
CA PRO A 378 20.39 7.49 9.93
C PRO A 378 20.18 6.56 11.14
N GLU A 379 18.93 6.21 11.46
CA GLU A 379 18.57 5.36 12.60
C GLU A 379 19.09 3.92 12.45
N ARG A 380 19.50 3.53 11.25
CA ARG A 380 20.11 2.23 10.97
C ARG A 380 21.62 2.21 11.11
N ALA A 381 22.25 3.37 11.26
CA ALA A 381 23.67 3.46 11.52
C ALA A 381 23.94 3.16 13.00
N VAL A 382 24.86 2.25 13.27
CA VAL A 382 25.26 1.86 14.61
C VAL A 382 26.75 2.16 14.77
N PHE A 383 27.06 3.02 15.73
CA PHE A 383 28.44 3.34 16.08
C PHE A 383 28.88 2.42 17.22
N GLU A 384 30.04 1.77 17.08
CA GLU A 384 30.66 1.10 18.20
C GLU A 384 30.97 2.16 19.29
N PRO A 385 30.62 1.91 20.56
CA PRO A 385 31.07 2.79 21.63
C PRO A 385 32.59 2.82 21.58
N ALA A 386 33.17 4.03 21.52
CA ALA A 386 34.61 4.21 21.53
C ALA A 386 35.18 3.45 22.74
N VAL A 387 35.78 2.30 22.50
CA VAL A 387 36.54 1.58 23.53
C VAL A 387 37.67 2.52 23.93
N GLY A 388 37.50 3.13 25.11
CA GLY A 388 38.47 4.06 25.67
C GLY A 388 39.86 3.42 25.62
N LYS A 389 40.75 4.00 24.82
CA LYS A 389 42.17 3.73 24.97
C LYS A 389 42.51 4.16 26.40
N SER A 390 42.44 3.20 27.34
CA SER A 390 43.03 3.39 28.64
C SER A 390 44.51 3.69 28.43
N ARG A 391 44.89 4.97 28.59
CA ARG A 391 46.25 5.35 28.76
C ARG A 391 46.76 4.58 29.99
N SER A 392 47.47 3.49 29.77
CA SER A 392 48.40 2.96 30.76
C SER A 392 49.50 4.00 30.93
N ALA A 393 49.25 4.87 31.93
CA ALA A 393 50.36 5.63 32.52
C ALA A 393 51.08 4.65 33.44
N ALA A 394 52.13 4.09 32.93
CA ALA A 394 53.11 3.38 33.74
C ALA A 394 53.96 4.49 34.44
N ALA A 395 53.94 4.44 35.77
CA ALA A 395 54.93 5.02 36.64
C ALA A 395 56.24 4.29 36.55
#